data_a1af60d83445939dcc03705278de5d2e
#
_entry.id   a1af60d83445939dcc03705278de5d2e
#
_cell.length_a   1.000
_cell.length_b   1.000
_cell.length_c   1.000
_cell.angle_alpha   90.00
_cell.angle_beta   90.00
_cell.angle_gamma   90.00
#
_symmetry.space_group_name_H-M   'P 1'
#
loop_
_entity.id
_entity.type
_entity.pdbx_description
1 polymer ?
#
loop_
_entity_poly.entity_id
_entity_poly.type
_entity_poly.pdbx_seq_one_letter_code
_entity_poly.pdbx_strand_id
1 'polypeptide(L)'
;SKWIRKYDKDLSLILTVSPLERKSFLGEDYNYSPEIIQTLGFPRFDNLENNNLKKQILIMPSWREYLQKSEFALKNSKYFKGLNDLLNNEELIGYAKDKGYKIIFKPHPNLANFIHLFDLDKNIIVDDKNTYQELFNESKLLITDYSSVAFDFSYLKKPVIYYQYSDDYNFDLSKSYFDYKTMGFGEVIKKDDDLIKLIKDYLDNDCEMKEVYKKRVDEFYKYNDQNNSKRVYDWIYEN
;
A
#
# COMPACT_ATOMS: atom_id res chain seq x y z
N SER A 1 -12.44 1.35 -11.86
CA SER A 1 -12.90 -0.07 -11.80
C SER A 1 -14.26 -0.21 -12.44
N LYS A 2 -14.44 -1.18 -13.35
CA LYS A 2 -15.76 -1.40 -14.03
C LYS A 2 -16.87 -1.75 -13.04
N TRP A 3 -16.57 -2.50 -11.99
CA TRP A 3 -17.54 -3.01 -11.01
C TRP A 3 -18.23 -1.95 -10.13
N ILE A 4 -17.74 -0.73 -10.10
CA ILE A 4 -18.37 0.39 -9.36
C ILE A 4 -19.03 1.42 -10.29
N ARG A 5 -19.22 1.12 -11.56
CA ARG A 5 -19.98 1.99 -12.47
C ARG A 5 -21.46 1.99 -12.09
N LYS A 6 -22.15 3.11 -12.32
CA LYS A 6 -23.58 3.24 -12.02
C LYS A 6 -24.45 2.17 -12.65
N TYR A 7 -24.05 1.71 -13.84
CA TYR A 7 -24.79 0.63 -14.54
C TYR A 7 -24.72 -0.72 -13.82
N ASP A 8 -23.69 -0.93 -12.99
CA ASP A 8 -23.46 -2.18 -12.26
C ASP A 8 -23.91 -2.07 -10.79
N LYS A 9 -23.94 -0.85 -10.24
CA LYS A 9 -24.24 -0.55 -8.83
C LYS A 9 -24.99 0.77 -8.73
N ASP A 10 -26.06 0.77 -7.93
CA ASP A 10 -26.76 2.00 -7.52
C ASP A 10 -26.26 2.43 -6.14
N LEU A 11 -25.22 3.25 -6.14
CA LEU A 11 -24.59 3.74 -4.91
C LEU A 11 -25.20 5.09 -4.52
N SER A 12 -25.49 5.26 -3.23
CA SER A 12 -25.99 6.53 -2.67
C SER A 12 -24.85 7.45 -2.23
N LEU A 13 -23.65 6.91 -1.98
CA LEU A 13 -22.47 7.67 -1.57
C LEU A 13 -21.19 6.98 -2.04
N ILE A 14 -20.29 7.76 -2.62
CA ILE A 14 -18.92 7.35 -2.94
C ILE A 14 -17.98 8.24 -2.13
N LEU A 15 -17.19 7.60 -1.25
CA LEU A 15 -16.20 8.28 -0.44
C LEU A 15 -14.87 8.41 -1.18
N THR A 16 -14.24 9.55 -1.03
CA THR A 16 -12.89 9.83 -1.50
C THR A 16 -12.08 10.50 -0.39
N VAL A 17 -10.76 10.37 -0.47
CA VAL A 17 -9.83 10.96 0.53
C VAL A 17 -9.22 12.27 0.03
N SER A 18 -9.30 12.53 -1.28
CA SER A 18 -8.70 13.70 -1.89
C SER A 18 -9.59 14.31 -2.98
N PRO A 19 -9.44 15.63 -3.25
CA PRO A 19 -10.10 16.27 -4.40
C PRO A 19 -9.70 15.65 -5.75
N LEU A 20 -8.47 15.15 -5.88
CA LEU A 20 -7.99 14.47 -7.10
C LEU A 20 -8.70 13.14 -7.31
N GLU A 21 -8.83 12.34 -6.25
CA GLU A 21 -9.60 11.10 -6.32
C GLU A 21 -11.06 11.38 -6.67
N ARG A 22 -11.69 12.37 -6.02
CA ARG A 22 -13.05 12.81 -6.36
C ARG A 22 -13.16 13.16 -7.84
N LYS A 23 -12.23 13.93 -8.37
CA LYS A 23 -12.21 14.32 -9.78
C LYS A 23 -12.16 13.11 -10.71
N SER A 24 -11.46 12.05 -10.34
CA SER A 24 -11.36 10.82 -11.13
C SER A 24 -12.70 10.07 -11.26
N PHE A 25 -13.61 10.25 -10.30
CA PHE A 25 -14.96 9.67 -10.35
C PHE A 25 -15.98 10.52 -11.10
N LEU A 26 -15.70 11.81 -11.33
CA LEU A 26 -16.59 12.73 -12.06
C LEU A 26 -16.56 12.52 -13.57
N GLY A 27 -15.72 11.65 -14.08
CA GLY A 27 -15.63 11.33 -15.50
C GLY A 27 -16.80 10.45 -16.00
N GLU A 28 -16.99 10.44 -17.33
CA GLU A 28 -18.06 9.68 -18.00
C GLU A 28 -17.99 8.17 -17.74
N ASP A 29 -16.82 7.65 -17.37
CA ASP A 29 -16.60 6.24 -17.10
C ASP A 29 -17.45 5.67 -15.95
N TYR A 30 -17.78 6.50 -14.94
CA TYR A 30 -18.55 6.06 -13.77
C TYR A 30 -20.00 6.48 -13.80
N ASN A 31 -20.33 7.60 -14.42
CA ASN A 31 -21.66 8.14 -14.64
C ASN A 31 -22.49 8.35 -13.37
N TYR A 32 -21.83 8.70 -12.25
CA TYR A 32 -22.51 9.11 -11.03
C TYR A 32 -22.72 10.60 -10.97
N SER A 33 -23.78 11.01 -10.29
CA SER A 33 -24.06 12.40 -9.96
C SER A 33 -22.97 12.96 -9.01
N PRO A 34 -22.47 14.20 -9.27
CA PRO A 34 -21.42 14.79 -8.43
C PRO A 34 -21.77 14.90 -6.94
N GLU A 35 -23.09 14.96 -6.62
CA GLU A 35 -23.60 15.11 -5.26
C GLU A 35 -23.30 13.88 -4.37
N ILE A 36 -23.24 12.69 -4.97
CA ILE A 36 -22.96 11.48 -4.18
C ILE A 36 -21.45 11.15 -4.09
N ILE A 37 -20.61 11.89 -4.82
CA ILE A 37 -19.15 11.71 -4.77
C ILE A 37 -18.57 12.73 -3.81
N GLN A 38 -18.29 12.28 -2.58
CA GLN A 38 -17.92 13.16 -1.48
C GLN A 38 -16.50 12.93 -0.99
N THR A 39 -15.76 14.02 -0.74
CA THR A 39 -14.43 13.94 -0.11
C THR A 39 -14.58 14.11 1.39
N LEU A 40 -14.93 13.01 2.07
CA LEU A 40 -15.15 12.95 3.52
C LEU A 40 -14.07 12.18 4.26
N GLY A 41 -13.13 11.56 3.51
CA GLY A 41 -12.16 10.62 4.05
C GLY A 41 -12.74 9.21 4.20
N PHE A 42 -11.89 8.27 4.59
CA PHE A 42 -12.31 6.88 4.81
C PHE A 42 -12.47 6.59 6.31
N PRO A 43 -13.63 6.07 6.77
CA PRO A 43 -13.85 5.68 8.19
C PRO A 43 -12.75 4.80 8.76
N ARG A 44 -12.17 3.90 7.96
CA ARG A 44 -11.07 3.01 8.39
C ARG A 44 -9.80 3.76 8.80
N PHE A 45 -9.65 5.04 8.42
CA PHE A 45 -8.49 5.85 8.81
C PHE A 45 -8.57 6.39 10.24
N ASP A 46 -9.75 6.39 10.84
CA ASP A 46 -9.94 6.93 12.20
C ASP A 46 -9.19 6.14 13.28
N ASN A 47 -8.88 4.88 13.00
CA ASN A 47 -8.12 4.03 13.91
C ASN A 47 -6.64 3.84 13.47
N LEU A 48 -6.18 4.58 12.47
CA LEU A 48 -4.76 4.61 12.10
C LEU A 48 -4.01 5.54 13.06
N GLU A 49 -3.00 5.02 13.76
CA GLU A 49 -2.28 5.74 14.81
C GLU A 49 -0.81 5.33 14.91
N ASN A 50 0.02 6.21 15.48
CA ASN A 50 1.45 6.02 15.64
C ASN A 50 1.87 5.78 17.09
N ASN A 51 0.96 5.32 17.95
CA ASN A 51 1.19 5.19 19.40
C ASN A 51 1.83 3.86 19.84
N ASN A 52 1.93 2.89 18.95
CA ASN A 52 2.49 1.55 19.23
C ASN A 52 3.53 1.11 18.20
N LEU A 53 4.43 2.01 17.80
CA LEU A 53 5.44 1.74 16.80
C LEU A 53 6.47 0.71 17.28
N LYS A 54 6.69 -0.30 16.47
CA LYS A 54 7.73 -1.32 16.64
C LYS A 54 8.81 -1.15 15.56
N LYS A 55 10.03 -1.51 15.84
CA LYS A 55 11.08 -1.64 14.82
C LYS A 55 10.72 -2.78 13.86
N GLN A 56 9.92 -2.46 12.85
CA GLN A 56 9.29 -3.44 11.98
C GLN A 56 9.20 -2.91 10.55
N ILE A 57 9.70 -3.70 9.60
CA ILE A 57 9.57 -3.51 8.15
C ILE A 57 8.42 -4.39 7.70
N LEU A 58 7.44 -3.80 7.02
CA LEU A 58 6.29 -4.50 6.48
C LEU A 58 6.44 -4.67 4.96
N ILE A 59 6.41 -5.89 4.47
CA ILE A 59 6.45 -6.23 3.05
C ILE A 59 5.05 -6.71 2.64
N MET A 60 4.36 -5.95 1.79
CA MET A 60 3.00 -6.23 1.33
C MET A 60 2.90 -6.05 -0.19
N PRO A 61 3.22 -7.07 -1.00
CA PRO A 61 3.09 -6.99 -2.44
C PRO A 61 1.63 -7.06 -2.89
N SER A 62 1.30 -6.44 -4.03
CA SER A 62 0.01 -6.64 -4.68
C SER A 62 -0.05 -8.01 -5.36
N TRP A 63 -1.27 -8.52 -5.56
CA TRP A 63 -1.48 -9.80 -6.24
C TRP A 63 -1.42 -9.65 -7.77
N ARG A 64 -1.04 -10.73 -8.43
CA ARG A 64 -1.07 -10.89 -9.89
C ARG A 64 -2.13 -11.92 -10.27
N GLU A 65 -3.34 -11.47 -10.57
CA GLU A 65 -4.51 -12.34 -10.82
C GLU A 65 -4.24 -13.40 -11.92
N TYR A 66 -3.50 -13.03 -12.97
CA TYR A 66 -3.16 -13.93 -14.07
C TYR A 66 -2.27 -15.11 -13.66
N LEU A 67 -1.57 -15.02 -12.50
CA LEU A 67 -0.71 -16.09 -11.97
C LEU A 67 -1.47 -17.11 -11.11
N GLN A 68 -2.74 -16.86 -10.79
CA GLN A 68 -3.54 -17.71 -9.91
C GLN A 68 -3.79 -19.13 -10.46
N LYS A 69 -3.72 -19.28 -11.77
CA LYS A 69 -4.16 -20.51 -12.47
C LYS A 69 -3.12 -21.63 -12.45
N SER A 70 -1.86 -21.37 -12.12
CA SER A 70 -0.79 -22.37 -12.21
C SER A 70 0.38 -22.02 -11.27
N GLU A 71 0.68 -22.94 -10.36
CA GLU A 71 1.87 -22.86 -9.50
C GLU A 71 3.15 -22.79 -10.32
N PHE A 72 3.21 -23.53 -11.42
CA PHE A 72 4.36 -23.51 -12.33
C PHE A 72 4.54 -22.11 -12.95
N ALA A 73 3.46 -21.48 -13.42
CA ALA A 73 3.51 -20.13 -13.97
C ALA A 73 3.91 -19.10 -12.90
N LEU A 74 3.35 -19.21 -11.69
CA LEU A 74 3.70 -18.36 -10.57
C LEU A 74 5.19 -18.48 -10.23
N LYS A 75 5.70 -19.68 -9.98
CA LYS A 75 7.09 -19.94 -9.57
C LYS A 75 8.11 -19.48 -10.62
N ASN A 76 7.75 -19.52 -11.91
CA ASN A 76 8.62 -19.05 -13.00
C ASN A 76 8.46 -17.58 -13.36
N SER A 77 7.51 -16.87 -12.73
CA SER A 77 7.29 -15.45 -13.00
C SER A 77 8.40 -14.56 -12.42
N LYS A 78 8.62 -13.40 -13.04
CA LYS A 78 9.49 -12.35 -12.47
C LYS A 78 8.96 -11.87 -11.11
N TYR A 79 7.63 -11.79 -10.98
CA TYR A 79 6.98 -11.43 -9.74
C TYR A 79 7.38 -12.33 -8.57
N PHE A 80 7.26 -13.65 -8.74
CA PHE A 80 7.62 -14.60 -7.69
C PHE A 80 9.13 -14.56 -7.39
N LYS A 81 9.97 -14.61 -8.42
CA LYS A 81 11.43 -14.62 -8.25
C LYS A 81 11.93 -13.40 -7.49
N GLY A 82 11.57 -12.19 -7.93
CA GLY A 82 12.03 -11.00 -7.25
C GLY A 82 11.50 -10.87 -5.82
N LEU A 83 10.27 -11.33 -5.55
CA LEU A 83 9.77 -11.37 -4.17
C LEU A 83 10.50 -12.40 -3.32
N ASN A 84 10.76 -13.60 -3.86
CA ASN A 84 11.51 -14.65 -3.17
C ASN A 84 12.97 -14.20 -2.91
N ASP A 85 13.61 -13.55 -3.88
CA ASP A 85 14.97 -13.02 -3.75
C ASP A 85 15.03 -11.94 -2.65
N LEU A 86 14.05 -11.04 -2.59
CA LEU A 86 13.94 -10.04 -1.52
C LEU A 86 13.80 -10.68 -0.14
N LEU A 87 12.92 -11.69 -0.01
CA LEU A 87 12.62 -12.37 1.26
C LEU A 87 13.78 -13.29 1.73
N ASN A 88 14.77 -13.54 0.89
CA ASN A 88 15.98 -14.32 1.19
C ASN A 88 17.27 -13.49 1.08
N ASN A 89 17.16 -12.17 0.95
CA ASN A 89 18.33 -11.31 0.83
C ASN A 89 19.10 -11.26 2.16
N GLU A 90 20.24 -11.95 2.22
CA GLU A 90 21.06 -12.06 3.42
C GLU A 90 21.56 -10.70 3.93
N GLU A 91 21.88 -9.78 3.03
CA GLU A 91 22.33 -8.44 3.37
C GLU A 91 21.22 -7.62 4.04
N LEU A 92 20.00 -7.65 3.50
CA LEU A 92 18.83 -7.01 4.10
C LEU A 92 18.52 -7.61 5.48
N ILE A 93 18.44 -8.93 5.55
CA ILE A 93 18.07 -9.66 6.77
C ILE A 93 19.09 -9.41 7.88
N GLY A 94 20.37 -9.53 7.55
CA GLY A 94 21.47 -9.25 8.49
C GLY A 94 21.43 -7.83 9.01
N TYR A 95 21.31 -6.86 8.11
CA TYR A 95 21.26 -5.45 8.49
C TYR A 95 20.04 -5.08 9.34
N ALA A 96 18.86 -5.55 8.94
CA ALA A 96 17.64 -5.35 9.74
C ALA A 96 17.79 -5.91 11.17
N LYS A 97 18.33 -7.11 11.29
CA LYS A 97 18.60 -7.76 12.57
C LYS A 97 19.58 -6.94 13.44
N ASP A 98 20.69 -6.49 12.86
CA ASP A 98 21.71 -5.69 13.57
C ASP A 98 21.14 -4.36 14.09
N LYS A 99 20.20 -3.76 13.36
CA LYS A 99 19.45 -2.56 13.77
C LYS A 99 18.27 -2.84 14.69
N GLY A 100 17.99 -4.11 14.98
CA GLY A 100 16.89 -4.56 15.83
C GLY A 100 15.51 -4.53 15.16
N TYR A 101 15.45 -4.49 13.84
CA TYR A 101 14.19 -4.53 13.09
C TYR A 101 13.77 -5.98 12.78
N LYS A 102 12.46 -6.22 12.84
CA LYS A 102 11.82 -7.42 12.33
C LYS A 102 11.32 -7.19 10.90
N ILE A 103 11.38 -8.22 10.08
CA ILE A 103 10.79 -8.20 8.73
C ILE A 103 9.50 -9.01 8.76
N ILE A 104 8.39 -8.35 8.50
CA ILE A 104 7.05 -8.95 8.46
C ILE A 104 6.63 -9.04 7.00
N PHE A 105 6.34 -10.23 6.55
CA PHE A 105 5.76 -10.49 5.25
C PHE A 105 4.26 -10.74 5.41
N LYS A 106 3.44 -9.84 4.86
CA LYS A 106 1.98 -10.00 4.78
C LYS A 106 1.60 -10.27 3.33
N PRO A 107 1.50 -11.54 2.93
CA PRO A 107 1.08 -11.89 1.58
C PRO A 107 -0.36 -11.45 1.32
N HIS A 108 -0.66 -11.08 0.08
CA HIS A 108 -2.04 -10.92 -0.33
C HIS A 108 -2.82 -12.23 -0.09
N PRO A 109 -4.11 -12.22 0.30
CA PRO A 109 -4.86 -13.44 0.60
C PRO A 109 -4.78 -14.53 -0.49
N ASN A 110 -4.79 -14.13 -1.75
CA ASN A 110 -4.63 -15.06 -2.88
C ASN A 110 -3.21 -15.62 -3.00
N LEU A 111 -2.18 -14.88 -2.56
CA LEU A 111 -0.80 -15.36 -2.52
C LEU A 111 -0.56 -16.27 -1.33
N ALA A 112 -1.30 -16.11 -0.24
CA ALA A 112 -1.17 -16.90 0.97
C ALA A 112 -1.31 -18.41 0.69
N ASN A 113 -2.14 -18.80 -0.28
CA ASN A 113 -2.31 -20.19 -0.70
C ASN A 113 -1.04 -20.79 -1.34
N PHE A 114 -0.10 -19.96 -1.75
CA PHE A 114 1.15 -20.35 -2.43
C PHE A 114 2.40 -20.12 -1.59
N ILE A 115 2.24 -19.83 -0.30
CA ILE A 115 3.38 -19.61 0.63
C ILE A 115 4.34 -20.79 0.65
N HIS A 116 3.83 -22.02 0.52
CA HIS A 116 4.64 -23.24 0.48
C HIS A 116 5.62 -23.30 -0.70
N LEU A 117 5.47 -22.42 -1.70
CA LEU A 117 6.40 -22.33 -2.84
C LEU A 117 7.62 -21.47 -2.53
N PHE A 118 7.55 -20.60 -1.50
CA PHE A 118 8.64 -19.71 -1.13
C PHE A 118 9.67 -20.40 -0.27
N ASP A 119 10.93 -20.15 -0.55
CA ASP A 119 12.04 -20.43 0.33
C ASP A 119 12.21 -19.25 1.30
N LEU A 120 11.58 -19.30 2.46
CA LEU A 120 11.62 -18.19 3.39
C LEU A 120 12.77 -18.34 4.39
N ASP A 121 13.61 -17.29 4.51
CA ASP A 121 14.57 -17.23 5.60
C ASP A 121 13.83 -17.26 6.95
N LYS A 122 14.42 -17.94 7.96
CA LYS A 122 13.84 -18.09 9.30
C LYS A 122 13.60 -16.79 10.06
N ASN A 123 14.23 -15.69 9.64
CA ASN A 123 14.05 -14.36 10.22
C ASN A 123 12.90 -13.59 9.57
N ILE A 124 12.29 -14.11 8.51
CA ILE A 124 11.08 -13.53 7.91
C ILE A 124 9.86 -14.06 8.67
N ILE A 125 9.06 -13.15 9.18
CA ILE A 125 7.81 -13.47 9.88
C ILE A 125 6.66 -13.36 8.90
N VAL A 126 6.07 -14.47 8.49
CA VAL A 126 4.83 -14.47 7.72
C VAL A 126 3.67 -14.18 8.66
N ASP A 127 2.97 -13.09 8.40
CA ASP A 127 1.82 -12.70 9.21
C ASP A 127 0.50 -13.19 8.59
N ASP A 128 -0.23 -14.01 9.34
CA ASP A 128 -1.54 -14.55 9.00
C ASP A 128 -2.64 -14.14 10.01
N LYS A 129 -2.28 -13.42 11.09
CA LYS A 129 -3.14 -13.16 12.24
C LYS A 129 -3.60 -11.71 12.35
N ASN A 130 -2.66 -10.77 12.19
CA ASN A 130 -2.94 -9.36 12.40
C ASN A 130 -3.77 -8.78 11.26
N THR A 131 -4.63 -7.84 11.60
CA THR A 131 -5.32 -7.00 10.62
C THR A 131 -4.33 -6.06 9.91
N TYR A 132 -4.70 -5.53 8.76
CA TYR A 132 -3.89 -4.52 8.05
C TYR A 132 -3.67 -3.29 8.92
N GLN A 133 -4.70 -2.87 9.66
CA GLN A 133 -4.63 -1.72 10.56
C GLN A 133 -3.60 -1.90 11.67
N GLU A 134 -3.60 -3.06 12.36
CA GLU A 134 -2.58 -3.37 13.37
C GLU A 134 -1.18 -3.34 12.79
N LEU A 135 -0.98 -3.97 11.61
CA LEU A 135 0.32 -3.95 10.93
C LEU A 135 0.73 -2.54 10.53
N PHE A 136 -0.22 -1.70 10.05
CA PHE A 136 0.09 -0.32 9.71
C PHE A 136 0.44 0.51 10.95
N ASN A 137 -0.28 0.35 12.06
CA ASN A 137 0.00 1.07 13.29
C ASN A 137 1.38 0.69 13.87
N GLU A 138 1.76 -0.59 13.79
CA GLU A 138 2.98 -1.11 14.40
C GLU A 138 4.25 -0.93 13.54
N SER A 139 4.13 -0.92 12.20
CA SER A 139 5.30 -0.91 11.33
C SER A 139 5.84 0.48 11.09
N LYS A 140 7.17 0.60 10.94
CA LYS A 140 7.87 1.87 10.66
C LYS A 140 8.12 2.11 9.18
N LEU A 141 8.22 1.06 8.37
CA LEU A 141 8.51 1.12 6.94
C LEU A 141 7.61 0.15 6.19
N LEU A 142 7.02 0.58 5.07
CA LEU A 142 6.29 -0.28 4.14
C LEU A 142 7.07 -0.44 2.83
N ILE A 143 7.24 -1.69 2.41
CA ILE A 143 7.70 -2.05 1.07
C ILE A 143 6.52 -2.68 0.34
N THR A 144 6.11 -2.06 -0.75
CA THR A 144 5.02 -2.53 -1.60
C THR A 144 5.34 -2.25 -3.06
N ASP A 145 4.44 -2.57 -3.98
CA ASP A 145 4.66 -2.30 -5.42
C ASP A 145 3.61 -1.34 -6.00
N TYR A 146 2.42 -1.85 -6.33
CA TYR A 146 1.30 -1.09 -6.90
C TYR A 146 0.05 -1.09 -5.99
N SER A 147 0.21 -1.53 -4.75
CA SER A 147 -0.89 -1.74 -3.83
C SER A 147 -1.46 -0.45 -3.24
N SER A 148 -2.77 -0.40 -3.12
CA SER A 148 -3.48 0.69 -2.45
C SER A 148 -3.20 0.79 -0.93
N VAL A 149 -2.58 -0.23 -0.31
CA VAL A 149 -2.15 -0.19 1.09
C VAL A 149 -1.16 0.96 1.37
N ALA A 150 -0.46 1.43 0.32
CA ALA A 150 0.41 2.59 0.41
C ALA A 150 -0.34 3.86 0.86
N PHE A 151 -1.61 4.02 0.47
CA PHE A 151 -2.42 5.15 0.90
C PHE A 151 -2.74 5.08 2.39
N ASP A 152 -3.17 3.93 2.89
CA ASP A 152 -3.46 3.77 4.31
C ASP A 152 -2.20 3.98 5.17
N PHE A 153 -1.06 3.44 4.74
CA PHE A 153 0.21 3.56 5.46
C PHE A 153 0.77 4.99 5.42
N SER A 154 0.72 5.66 4.27
CA SER A 154 1.22 7.02 4.12
C SER A 154 0.38 8.07 4.87
N TYR A 155 -0.92 7.79 5.09
CA TYR A 155 -1.79 8.61 5.94
C TYR A 155 -1.20 8.84 7.35
N LEU A 156 -0.44 7.87 7.84
CA LEU A 156 0.30 7.96 9.11
C LEU A 156 1.63 8.74 8.99
N LYS A 157 1.95 9.30 7.83
CA LYS A 157 3.25 9.96 7.52
C LYS A 157 4.46 9.06 7.79
N LYS A 158 4.32 7.78 7.45
CA LYS A 158 5.39 6.78 7.51
C LYS A 158 5.92 6.47 6.11
N PRO A 159 7.24 6.16 5.97
CA PRO A 159 7.85 5.96 4.67
C PRO A 159 7.33 4.72 3.95
N VAL A 160 7.10 4.89 2.65
CA VAL A 160 6.73 3.83 1.72
C VAL A 160 7.84 3.69 0.68
N ILE A 161 8.20 2.47 0.32
CA ILE A 161 9.04 2.17 -0.84
C ILE A 161 8.20 1.41 -1.84
N TYR A 162 8.09 1.93 -3.06
CA TYR A 162 7.43 1.27 -4.17
C TYR A 162 8.45 0.44 -4.95
N TYR A 163 8.56 -0.85 -4.61
CA TYR A 163 9.46 -1.78 -5.28
C TYR A 163 8.80 -2.39 -6.50
N GLN A 164 8.96 -1.73 -7.65
CA GLN A 164 8.32 -2.05 -8.93
C GLN A 164 9.29 -2.81 -9.85
N TYR A 165 9.79 -3.96 -9.41
CA TYR A 165 10.80 -4.79 -10.09
C TYR A 165 10.26 -5.58 -11.28
N SER A 166 8.95 -5.82 -11.34
CA SER A 166 8.32 -6.55 -12.42
C SER A 166 7.38 -5.64 -13.21
N ASP A 167 7.54 -5.63 -14.53
CA ASP A 167 6.71 -4.83 -15.44
C ASP A 167 5.41 -5.60 -15.84
N ASP A 168 5.12 -6.71 -15.17
CA ASP A 168 3.99 -7.61 -15.47
C ASP A 168 2.69 -7.24 -14.75
N TYR A 169 2.59 -6.01 -14.25
CA TYR A 169 1.36 -5.48 -13.70
C TYR A 169 0.39 -5.09 -14.82
N ASN A 170 -0.69 -5.85 -14.99
CA ASN A 170 -1.66 -5.70 -16.08
C ASN A 170 -2.57 -4.47 -15.99
N PHE A 171 -2.24 -3.50 -15.17
CA PHE A 171 -3.00 -2.26 -15.05
C PHE A 171 -2.34 -1.15 -15.87
N ASP A 172 -3.10 -0.53 -16.75
CA ASP A 172 -2.63 0.62 -17.53
C ASP A 172 -2.52 1.85 -16.61
N LEU A 173 -1.32 2.07 -16.07
CA LEU A 173 -1.02 3.18 -15.17
C LEU A 173 -1.21 4.55 -15.85
N SER A 174 -1.18 4.63 -17.19
CA SER A 174 -1.42 5.89 -17.91
C SER A 174 -2.85 6.40 -17.75
N LYS A 175 -3.79 5.53 -17.39
CA LYS A 175 -5.19 5.85 -17.09
C LYS A 175 -5.45 6.11 -15.61
N SER A 176 -4.43 6.01 -14.77
CA SER A 176 -4.55 6.33 -13.35
C SER A 176 -4.48 7.84 -13.13
N TYR A 177 -5.28 8.36 -12.21
CA TYR A 177 -5.12 9.73 -11.74
C TYR A 177 -3.90 9.91 -10.83
N PHE A 178 -3.32 8.81 -10.36
CA PHE A 178 -2.20 8.79 -9.44
C PHE A 178 -0.91 8.37 -10.16
N ASP A 179 0.07 9.27 -10.17
CA ASP A 179 1.40 9.02 -10.70
C ASP A 179 2.40 8.78 -9.57
N TYR A 180 3.00 7.59 -9.56
CA TYR A 180 3.89 7.17 -8.48
C TYR A 180 5.15 8.04 -8.36
N LYS A 181 5.65 8.62 -9.46
CA LYS A 181 6.89 9.42 -9.45
C LYS A 181 6.65 10.82 -8.90
N THR A 182 5.56 11.45 -9.30
CA THR A 182 5.26 12.84 -8.97
C THR A 182 4.35 13.00 -7.77
N MET A 183 3.47 12.02 -7.51
CA MET A 183 2.49 12.04 -6.44
C MET A 183 2.74 10.98 -5.36
N GLY A 184 3.56 9.97 -5.65
CA GLY A 184 3.85 8.87 -4.72
C GLY A 184 4.42 9.35 -3.39
N PHE A 185 4.11 8.63 -2.33
CA PHE A 185 4.47 8.93 -0.94
C PHE A 185 5.81 8.33 -0.52
N GLY A 186 6.62 7.94 -1.50
CA GLY A 186 7.93 7.34 -1.31
C GLY A 186 8.64 7.09 -2.64
N GLU A 187 9.82 6.50 -2.57
CA GLU A 187 10.65 6.20 -3.72
C GLU A 187 10.10 5.05 -4.56
N VAL A 188 10.26 5.18 -5.88
CA VAL A 188 9.99 4.09 -6.83
C VAL A 188 11.31 3.44 -7.22
N ILE A 189 11.49 2.18 -6.83
CA ILE A 189 12.70 1.39 -7.05
C ILE A 189 12.39 0.20 -7.94
N LYS A 190 13.31 -0.12 -8.86
CA LYS A 190 13.17 -1.24 -9.78
C LYS A 190 14.28 -2.29 -9.64
N LYS A 191 15.39 -1.95 -9.00
CA LYS A 191 16.56 -2.81 -8.84
C LYS A 191 16.78 -3.17 -7.38
N ASP A 192 17.21 -4.39 -7.16
CA ASP A 192 17.42 -4.96 -5.83
C ASP A 192 18.49 -4.21 -5.03
N ASP A 193 19.65 -3.94 -5.63
CA ASP A 193 20.74 -3.23 -4.98
C ASP A 193 20.33 -1.82 -4.53
N ASP A 194 19.57 -1.10 -5.37
CA ASP A 194 19.06 0.23 -5.03
C ASP A 194 18.04 0.14 -3.87
N LEU A 195 17.21 -0.94 -3.85
CA LEU A 195 16.25 -1.19 -2.78
C LEU A 195 16.96 -1.43 -1.44
N ILE A 196 17.94 -2.34 -1.42
CA ILE A 196 18.65 -2.68 -0.18
C ILE A 196 19.36 -1.46 0.39
N LYS A 197 20.03 -0.68 -0.46
CA LYS A 197 20.65 0.57 -0.05
C LYS A 197 19.65 1.55 0.55
N LEU A 198 18.50 1.75 -0.10
CA LEU A 198 17.47 2.66 0.38
C LEU A 198 16.85 2.20 1.71
N ILE A 199 16.61 0.89 1.87
CA ILE A 199 16.13 0.34 3.16
C ILE A 199 17.14 0.66 4.26
N LYS A 200 18.44 0.41 4.04
CA LYS A 200 19.49 0.73 5.03
C LYS A 200 19.48 2.21 5.40
N ASP A 201 19.37 3.10 4.42
CA ASP A 201 19.27 4.54 4.67
C ASP A 201 18.08 4.87 5.58
N TYR A 202 16.91 4.25 5.36
CA TYR A 202 15.75 4.43 6.23
C TYR A 202 15.98 3.87 7.64
N LEU A 203 16.56 2.67 7.76
CA LEU A 203 16.82 2.07 9.07
C LEU A 203 17.83 2.90 9.90
N ASP A 204 18.81 3.51 9.25
CA ASP A 204 19.80 4.40 9.90
C ASP A 204 19.18 5.69 10.42
N ASN A 205 18.09 6.15 9.79
CA ASN A 205 17.35 7.35 10.17
C ASN A 205 16.03 7.02 10.89
N ASP A 206 15.96 5.89 11.59
CA ASP A 206 14.80 5.41 12.36
C ASP A 206 13.48 5.39 11.55
N CYS A 207 13.57 5.19 10.22
CA CYS A 207 12.47 5.19 9.28
C CYS A 207 11.67 6.52 9.28
N GLU A 208 12.34 7.65 9.39
CA GLU A 208 11.68 8.93 9.25
C GLU A 208 11.29 9.18 7.79
N MET A 209 10.04 9.57 7.55
CA MET A 209 9.58 9.94 6.20
C MET A 209 10.25 11.24 5.75
N LYS A 210 10.79 11.25 4.52
CA LYS A 210 11.43 12.45 3.95
C LYS A 210 10.41 13.58 3.75
N GLU A 211 10.85 14.83 3.97
CA GLU A 211 9.99 16.02 3.92
C GLU A 211 9.21 16.18 2.61
N VAL A 212 9.80 15.81 1.48
CA VAL A 212 9.11 15.84 0.19
C VAL A 212 7.88 14.94 0.17
N TYR A 213 7.92 13.80 0.83
CA TYR A 213 6.80 12.86 0.90
C TYR A 213 5.78 13.26 1.97
N LYS A 214 6.22 13.81 3.10
CA LYS A 214 5.32 14.41 4.10
C LYS A 214 4.47 15.52 3.45
N LYS A 215 5.10 16.39 2.66
CA LYS A 215 4.39 17.43 1.92
C LYS A 215 3.37 16.86 0.94
N ARG A 216 3.73 15.80 0.18
CA ARG A 216 2.79 15.13 -0.74
C ARG A 216 1.60 14.51 0.00
N VAL A 217 1.81 13.95 1.19
CA VAL A 217 0.75 13.44 2.07
C VAL A 217 -0.20 14.58 2.46
N ASP A 218 0.34 15.72 2.93
CA ASP A 218 -0.45 16.88 3.35
C ASP A 218 -1.23 17.52 2.18
N GLU A 219 -0.69 17.49 0.97
CA GLU A 219 -1.36 18.00 -0.23
C GLU A 219 -2.42 17.02 -0.77
N PHE A 220 -2.23 15.71 -0.56
CA PHE A 220 -3.12 14.69 -1.12
C PHE A 220 -4.38 14.49 -0.27
N TYR A 221 -4.23 14.28 1.06
CA TYR A 221 -5.37 14.01 1.94
C TYR A 221 -6.07 15.30 2.35
N LYS A 222 -7.36 15.39 2.07
CA LYS A 222 -8.16 16.56 2.50
C LYS A 222 -8.26 16.65 4.03
N TYR A 223 -8.28 15.52 4.72
CA TYR A 223 -8.39 15.43 6.17
C TYR A 223 -7.37 14.45 6.73
N ASN A 224 -6.76 14.80 7.84
CA ASN A 224 -5.85 13.96 8.61
C ASN A 224 -6.10 14.18 10.11
N ASP A 225 -7.35 13.93 10.57
CA ASP A 225 -7.85 14.33 11.88
C ASP A 225 -8.65 13.25 12.63
N GLN A 226 -8.68 12.02 12.09
CA GLN A 226 -9.40 10.87 12.67
C GLN A 226 -10.92 11.11 12.93
N ASN A 227 -11.54 12.02 12.18
CA ASN A 227 -12.98 12.32 12.25
C ASN A 227 -13.74 11.91 10.97
N ASN A 228 -13.22 10.96 10.22
CA ASN A 228 -13.79 10.54 8.93
C ASN A 228 -15.17 9.89 9.13
N SER A 229 -15.32 9.00 10.12
CA SER A 229 -16.60 8.35 10.43
C SER A 229 -17.67 9.36 10.79
N LYS A 230 -17.31 10.40 11.57
CA LYS A 230 -18.24 11.45 11.94
C LYS A 230 -18.73 12.23 10.72
N ARG A 231 -17.84 12.64 9.83
CA ARG A 231 -18.21 13.34 8.59
C ARG A 231 -19.13 12.52 7.70
N VAL A 232 -18.87 11.21 7.58
CA VAL A 232 -19.73 10.30 6.81
C VAL A 232 -21.11 10.17 7.48
N TYR A 233 -21.17 10.01 8.82
CA TYR A 233 -22.41 9.95 9.56
C TYR A 233 -23.25 11.23 9.39
N ASP A 234 -22.62 12.40 9.59
CA ASP A 234 -23.29 13.70 9.47
C ASP A 234 -23.88 13.87 8.05
N TRP A 235 -23.09 13.52 7.02
CA TRP A 235 -23.57 13.60 5.64
C TRP A 235 -24.76 12.68 5.38
N ILE A 236 -24.74 11.42 5.86
CA ILE A 236 -25.86 10.48 5.70
C ILE A 236 -27.11 10.97 6.44
N TYR A 237 -26.93 11.61 7.59
CA TYR A 237 -28.04 12.11 8.38
C TYR A 237 -28.73 13.33 7.75
N GLU A 238 -27.96 14.14 7.01
CA GLU A 238 -28.44 15.38 6.39
C GLU A 238 -29.01 15.17 4.97
N ASN A 239 -28.78 14.03 4.31
CA ASN A 239 -29.17 13.74 2.93
C ASN A 239 -29.97 12.45 2.78
#